data_fe716b907322b95c956c2c0cbb5f6954
#
_entry.id   fe716b907322b95c956c2c0cbb5f6954
#
_cell.length_a   1.000
_cell.length_b   1.000
_cell.length_c   1.000
_cell.angle_alpha   90.00
_cell.angle_beta   90.00
_cell.angle_gamma   90.00
#
_symmetry.space_group_name_H-M   'P 1'
#
loop_
_entity.id
_entity.type
_entity.pdbx_description
1 polymer ?
#
loop_
_entity_poly.entity_id
_entity_poly.type
_entity_poly.pdbx_seq_one_letter_code
_entity_poly.pdbx_strand_id
1 'polypeptide(L)'
;MIRVWDGKLHKSETVFFTSYIIYLTLMMLRTTMFSVVIGETAYKLVALGCLCLLLVKEYIDRYQPMPVVIYLLFLILFFILIKKNASFLTSAPLFFIYSGRNIEFRKIAKVTICVELIVLVVVILSSLIGVIENYQYETMTERPREFIGFLYALYPQAYVANIAGLWFYVKREKVSLISLIVLELLNYWIYTKTDSRLCFLMATILLLSALLYKIGFRIKKNRYKSAIKTVVAVGFIFLYIICYIGSLWVHINYNPGIAWMSRINKILVNRLYHGHKSYVQYGISALGQFIQWVGHGLRATGEVSTGDYLYVDNLYLQSSQKYGLLLTILVLIAVTVTLYHCYTQKDYVLLFLFGTVAVHAVIDDLVLHLWYNTFLFVVGQVVFTNVWLLRKKRSVCCQKGYIG
;
A
#
# COMPACT_ATOMS: atom_id res chain seq x y z
N MET A 1 -12.25 -20.05 -31.80
CA MET A 1 -11.86 -20.20 -30.37
C MET A 1 -11.31 -18.88 -29.79
N ILE A 2 -10.52 -18.07 -30.50
CA ILE A 2 -9.90 -16.81 -30.03
C ILE A 2 -10.94 -15.75 -29.66
N ARG A 3 -11.97 -15.50 -30.45
CA ARG A 3 -13.02 -14.49 -30.16
C ARG A 3 -13.85 -14.76 -28.87
N VAL A 4 -14.09 -16.02 -28.53
CA VAL A 4 -14.82 -16.38 -27.30
C VAL A 4 -13.94 -16.16 -26.06
N TRP A 5 -12.63 -16.28 -26.21
CA TRP A 5 -11.64 -16.00 -25.18
C TRP A 5 -11.56 -14.50 -24.85
N ASP A 6 -11.48 -13.64 -25.85
CA ASP A 6 -11.42 -12.18 -25.66
C ASP A 6 -12.67 -11.64 -24.96
N GLY A 7 -13.86 -12.16 -25.30
CA GLY A 7 -15.11 -11.76 -24.67
C GLY A 7 -15.22 -12.19 -23.20
N LYS A 8 -14.66 -13.32 -22.81
CA LYS A 8 -14.66 -13.79 -21.39
C LYS A 8 -13.64 -13.02 -20.56
N LEU A 9 -12.45 -12.76 -21.08
CA LEU A 9 -11.44 -11.94 -20.43
C LEU A 9 -11.97 -10.51 -20.18
N HIS A 10 -12.65 -9.92 -21.13
CA HIS A 10 -13.24 -8.60 -20.99
C HIS A 10 -14.31 -8.56 -19.88
N LYS A 11 -15.18 -9.60 -19.80
CA LYS A 11 -16.20 -9.70 -18.75
C LYS A 11 -15.57 -9.86 -17.36
N SER A 12 -14.55 -10.68 -17.23
CA SER A 12 -13.83 -10.91 -15.99
C SER A 12 -13.14 -9.63 -15.48
N GLU A 13 -12.45 -8.90 -16.37
CA GLU A 13 -11.84 -7.60 -16.04
C GLU A 13 -12.90 -6.57 -15.60
N THR A 14 -14.05 -6.52 -16.28
CA THR A 14 -15.15 -5.60 -15.93
C THR A 14 -15.67 -5.87 -14.53
N VAL A 15 -15.95 -7.13 -14.19
CA VAL A 15 -16.43 -7.52 -12.85
C VAL A 15 -15.39 -7.15 -11.77
N PHE A 16 -14.10 -7.39 -12.06
CA PHE A 16 -13.03 -7.01 -11.15
C PHE A 16 -13.01 -5.49 -10.92
N PHE A 17 -12.99 -4.69 -11.99
CA PHE A 17 -12.89 -3.24 -11.84
C PHE A 17 -14.14 -2.64 -11.18
N THR A 18 -15.34 -3.18 -11.46
CA THR A 18 -16.56 -2.76 -10.75
C THR A 18 -16.42 -3.00 -9.25
N SER A 19 -16.03 -4.22 -8.85
CA SER A 19 -15.79 -4.55 -7.45
C SER A 19 -14.69 -3.68 -6.83
N TYR A 20 -13.57 -3.48 -7.55
CA TYR A 20 -12.43 -2.74 -7.06
C TYR A 20 -12.73 -1.25 -6.87
N ILE A 21 -13.41 -0.61 -7.82
CA ILE A 21 -13.80 0.81 -7.73
C ILE A 21 -14.72 1.02 -6.52
N ILE A 22 -15.75 0.17 -6.35
CA ILE A 22 -16.66 0.25 -5.21
C ILE A 22 -15.91 0.07 -3.89
N TYR A 23 -15.07 -0.97 -3.80
CA TYR A 23 -14.29 -1.25 -2.61
C TYR A 23 -13.30 -0.12 -2.27
N LEU A 24 -12.54 0.37 -3.26
CA LEU A 24 -11.56 1.43 -3.07
C LEU A 24 -12.22 2.72 -2.61
N THR A 25 -13.30 3.15 -3.28
CA THR A 25 -14.08 4.32 -2.89
C THR A 25 -14.61 4.18 -1.45
N LEU A 26 -15.15 3.00 -1.13
CA LEU A 26 -15.67 2.72 0.20
C LEU A 26 -14.58 2.81 1.28
N MET A 27 -13.41 2.21 1.02
CA MET A 27 -12.29 2.23 1.96
C MET A 27 -11.73 3.65 2.16
N MET A 28 -11.70 4.45 1.10
CA MET A 28 -11.32 5.85 1.20
C MET A 28 -12.35 6.64 2.02
N LEU A 29 -13.65 6.52 1.72
CA LEU A 29 -14.71 7.21 2.47
C LEU A 29 -14.70 6.82 3.96
N ARG A 30 -14.31 5.59 4.29
CA ARG A 30 -14.14 5.15 5.68
C ARG A 30 -13.04 5.91 6.43
N THR A 31 -12.09 6.51 5.73
CA THR A 31 -11.05 7.36 6.35
C THR A 31 -11.47 8.83 6.47
N THR A 32 -12.71 9.17 6.15
CA THR A 32 -13.25 10.52 6.11
C THR A 32 -14.42 10.69 7.08
N MET A 33 -14.83 11.92 7.32
CA MET A 33 -16.01 12.25 8.14
C MET A 33 -17.32 11.69 7.55
N PHE A 34 -17.37 11.29 6.28
CA PHE A 34 -18.51 10.53 5.74
C PHE A 34 -18.73 9.19 6.44
N SER A 35 -17.72 8.63 7.11
CA SER A 35 -17.86 7.39 7.88
C SER A 35 -18.86 7.50 9.01
N VAL A 36 -19.01 8.67 9.59
CA VAL A 36 -19.98 8.96 10.66
C VAL A 36 -21.41 8.76 10.16
N VAL A 37 -21.67 9.17 8.91
CA VAL A 37 -23.02 9.09 8.29
C VAL A 37 -23.30 7.68 7.77
N ILE A 38 -22.30 7.03 7.13
CA ILE A 38 -22.48 5.72 6.46
C ILE A 38 -22.59 4.59 7.48
N GLY A 39 -21.84 4.65 8.56
CA GLY A 39 -21.83 3.64 9.63
C GLY A 39 -21.10 2.34 9.27
N GLU A 40 -20.56 1.67 10.29
CA GLU A 40 -19.69 0.48 10.16
C GLU A 40 -20.38 -0.71 9.49
N THR A 41 -21.69 -0.92 9.72
CA THR A 41 -22.46 -2.03 9.15
C THR A 41 -22.59 -1.91 7.64
N ALA A 42 -22.84 -0.71 7.12
CA ALA A 42 -22.92 -0.48 5.69
C ALA A 42 -21.58 -0.77 5.00
N TYR A 43 -20.46 -0.36 5.59
CA TYR A 43 -19.12 -0.70 5.11
C TYR A 43 -18.88 -2.21 5.01
N LYS A 44 -19.29 -2.97 6.03
CA LYS A 44 -19.16 -4.43 6.04
C LYS A 44 -20.00 -5.10 4.96
N LEU A 45 -21.26 -4.67 4.79
CA LEU A 45 -22.16 -5.22 3.79
C LEU A 45 -21.68 -4.95 2.35
N VAL A 46 -21.23 -3.72 2.07
CA VAL A 46 -20.72 -3.39 0.73
C VAL A 46 -19.42 -4.13 0.45
N ALA A 47 -18.52 -4.22 1.43
CA ALA A 47 -17.29 -4.99 1.28
C ALA A 47 -17.58 -6.49 1.03
N LEU A 48 -18.58 -7.07 1.70
CA LEU A 48 -19.04 -8.44 1.44
C LEU A 48 -19.58 -8.57 0.01
N GLY A 49 -20.40 -7.62 -0.45
CA GLY A 49 -20.88 -7.59 -1.84
C GLY A 49 -19.74 -7.55 -2.86
N CYS A 50 -18.68 -6.74 -2.58
CA CYS A 50 -17.48 -6.71 -3.39
C CYS A 50 -16.77 -8.09 -3.44
N LEU A 51 -16.65 -8.78 -2.30
CA LEU A 51 -16.08 -10.14 -2.27
C LEU A 51 -16.91 -11.13 -3.06
N CYS A 52 -18.25 -11.04 -3.03
CA CYS A 52 -19.12 -11.85 -3.88
C CYS A 52 -18.88 -11.58 -5.37
N LEU A 53 -18.69 -10.33 -5.79
CA LEU A 53 -18.30 -10.00 -7.17
C LEU A 53 -16.95 -10.61 -7.55
N LEU A 54 -15.98 -10.64 -6.64
CA LEU A 54 -14.69 -11.31 -6.89
C LEU A 54 -14.86 -12.82 -7.04
N LEU A 55 -15.78 -13.47 -6.31
CA LEU A 55 -16.12 -14.89 -6.53
C LEU A 55 -16.71 -15.11 -7.92
N VAL A 56 -17.62 -14.23 -8.39
CA VAL A 56 -18.15 -14.28 -9.76
C VAL A 56 -17.01 -14.13 -10.79
N LYS A 57 -16.06 -13.21 -10.54
CA LYS A 57 -14.88 -13.05 -11.39
C LYS A 57 -14.05 -14.33 -11.46
N GLU A 58 -13.76 -14.97 -10.32
CA GLU A 58 -13.01 -16.23 -10.29
C GLU A 58 -13.77 -17.37 -10.98
N TYR A 59 -15.10 -17.39 -10.89
CA TYR A 59 -15.94 -18.34 -11.61
C TYR A 59 -15.88 -18.13 -13.13
N ILE A 60 -15.82 -16.89 -13.61
CA ILE A 60 -15.66 -16.57 -15.04
C ILE A 60 -14.29 -17.02 -15.55
N ASP A 61 -13.24 -16.84 -14.75
CA ASP A 61 -11.84 -17.19 -15.08
C ASP A 61 -11.56 -18.71 -15.14
N ARG A 62 -12.52 -19.56 -14.97
CA ARG A 62 -12.65 -21.03 -14.85
C ARG A 62 -11.51 -21.96 -15.33
N TYR A 63 -10.40 -21.47 -15.79
CA TYR A 63 -9.39 -22.29 -16.46
C TYR A 63 -8.29 -22.91 -15.59
N GLN A 64 -8.40 -22.78 -14.25
CA GLN A 64 -7.42 -23.41 -13.35
C GLN A 64 -8.11 -23.97 -12.10
N PRO A 65 -7.95 -25.27 -11.75
CA PRO A 65 -8.51 -25.85 -10.52
C PRO A 65 -7.90 -25.28 -9.23
N MET A 66 -6.71 -24.67 -9.33
CA MET A 66 -6.02 -23.99 -8.23
C MET A 66 -6.80 -22.78 -7.60
N PRO A 67 -7.59 -21.98 -8.33
CA PRO A 67 -8.26 -20.82 -7.77
C PRO A 67 -9.17 -21.11 -6.57
N VAL A 68 -9.91 -22.19 -6.60
CA VAL A 68 -10.84 -22.55 -5.53
C VAL A 68 -10.11 -22.93 -4.25
N VAL A 69 -9.04 -23.71 -4.36
CA VAL A 69 -8.22 -24.12 -3.20
C VAL A 69 -7.56 -22.90 -2.55
N ILE A 70 -6.99 -22.01 -3.36
CA ILE A 70 -6.35 -20.78 -2.84
C ILE A 70 -7.38 -19.86 -2.18
N TYR A 71 -8.58 -19.72 -2.78
CA TYR A 71 -9.66 -18.96 -2.16
C TYR A 71 -10.11 -19.55 -0.83
N LEU A 72 -10.22 -20.88 -0.74
CA LEU A 72 -10.53 -21.56 0.52
C LEU A 72 -9.42 -21.34 1.57
N LEU A 73 -8.17 -21.41 1.18
CA LEU A 73 -7.04 -21.09 2.07
C LEU A 73 -7.09 -19.65 2.55
N PHE A 74 -7.43 -18.68 1.67
CA PHE A 74 -7.64 -17.30 2.08
C PHE A 74 -8.84 -17.14 3.02
N LEU A 75 -9.93 -17.85 2.79
CA LEU A 75 -11.07 -17.83 3.70
C LEU A 75 -10.67 -18.37 5.08
N ILE A 76 -9.93 -19.47 5.14
CA ILE A 76 -9.44 -20.03 6.41
C ILE A 76 -8.51 -19.02 7.10
N LEU A 77 -7.54 -18.46 6.39
CA LEU A 77 -6.64 -17.43 6.93
C LEU A 77 -7.43 -16.20 7.41
N PHE A 78 -8.41 -15.78 6.64
CA PHE A 78 -9.32 -14.70 6.95
C PHE A 78 -10.09 -14.96 8.24
N PHE A 79 -10.67 -16.16 8.44
CA PHE A 79 -11.33 -16.54 9.69
C PHE A 79 -10.37 -16.53 10.89
N ILE A 80 -9.15 -17.00 10.71
CA ILE A 80 -8.12 -16.98 11.77
C ILE A 80 -7.79 -15.53 12.14
N LEU A 81 -7.59 -14.65 11.17
CA LEU A 81 -7.26 -13.24 11.38
C LEU A 81 -8.43 -12.47 12.03
N ILE A 82 -9.68 -12.72 11.61
CA ILE A 82 -10.86 -12.11 12.24
C ILE A 82 -10.98 -12.56 13.69
N LYS A 83 -10.87 -13.85 13.96
CA LYS A 83 -10.98 -14.40 15.31
C LYS A 83 -9.90 -13.86 16.24
N LYS A 84 -8.75 -13.45 15.69
CA LYS A 84 -7.61 -12.91 16.45
C LYS A 84 -7.48 -11.39 16.42
N ASN A 85 -8.34 -10.61 15.71
CA ASN A 85 -8.37 -9.14 15.69
C ASN A 85 -8.05 -8.37 14.43
N ALA A 86 -7.85 -8.99 13.31
CA ALA A 86 -7.94 -8.22 12.08
C ALA A 86 -9.42 -7.95 11.82
N SER A 87 -9.81 -6.70 11.60
CA SER A 87 -11.16 -6.42 11.14
C SER A 87 -11.36 -7.06 9.75
N PHE A 88 -12.59 -7.47 9.48
CA PHE A 88 -13.01 -7.95 8.15
C PHE A 88 -12.47 -7.05 7.02
N LEU A 89 -12.54 -5.75 7.20
CA LEU A 89 -12.12 -4.77 6.22
C LEU A 89 -10.59 -4.75 5.99
N THR A 90 -9.80 -5.09 7.00
CA THR A 90 -8.34 -5.18 6.88
C THR A 90 -7.89 -6.42 6.11
N SER A 91 -8.68 -7.48 6.13
CA SER A 91 -8.34 -8.74 5.45
C SER A 91 -8.80 -8.78 3.98
N ALA A 92 -9.80 -7.97 3.60
CA ALA A 92 -10.33 -7.91 2.24
C ALA A 92 -9.29 -7.61 1.14
N PRO A 93 -8.24 -6.79 1.36
CA PRO A 93 -7.19 -6.58 0.37
C PRO A 93 -6.56 -7.85 -0.20
N LEU A 94 -6.42 -8.92 0.58
CA LEU A 94 -5.85 -10.18 0.13
C LEU A 94 -6.63 -10.81 -1.03
N PHE A 95 -7.97 -10.71 -0.98
CA PHE A 95 -8.83 -11.23 -2.05
C PHE A 95 -8.70 -10.40 -3.33
N PHE A 96 -8.56 -9.07 -3.22
CA PHE A 96 -8.32 -8.19 -4.35
C PHE A 96 -6.94 -8.43 -4.97
N ILE A 97 -5.89 -8.56 -4.16
CA ILE A 97 -4.53 -8.87 -4.61
C ILE A 97 -4.51 -10.19 -5.38
N TYR A 98 -5.19 -11.22 -4.87
CA TYR A 98 -5.30 -12.50 -5.55
C TYR A 98 -6.10 -12.40 -6.85
N SER A 99 -7.28 -11.79 -6.81
CA SER A 99 -8.16 -11.68 -7.97
C SER A 99 -7.60 -10.75 -9.06
N GLY A 100 -6.75 -9.80 -8.70
CA GLY A 100 -6.04 -8.91 -9.64
C GLY A 100 -4.83 -9.53 -10.34
N ARG A 101 -4.47 -10.80 -10.04
CA ARG A 101 -3.24 -11.46 -10.54
C ARG A 101 -3.11 -11.53 -12.06
N ASN A 102 -4.24 -11.64 -12.78
CA ASN A 102 -4.27 -11.77 -14.24
C ASN A 102 -4.54 -10.44 -14.96
N ILE A 103 -4.67 -9.34 -14.24
CA ILE A 103 -5.01 -8.01 -14.77
C ILE A 103 -3.73 -7.19 -14.87
N GLU A 104 -3.53 -6.51 -16.00
CA GLU A 104 -2.36 -5.65 -16.18
C GLU A 104 -2.29 -4.58 -15.09
N PHE A 105 -1.20 -4.53 -14.31
CA PHE A 105 -1.04 -3.59 -13.20
C PHE A 105 -1.20 -2.12 -13.63
N ARG A 106 -0.79 -1.78 -14.86
CA ARG A 106 -0.95 -0.42 -15.40
C ARG A 106 -2.42 0.00 -15.50
N LYS A 107 -3.35 -0.94 -15.77
CA LYS A 107 -4.80 -0.65 -15.78
C LYS A 107 -5.29 -0.38 -14.35
N ILE A 108 -4.89 -1.23 -13.39
CA ILE A 108 -5.23 -1.07 -11.98
C ILE A 108 -4.72 0.30 -11.49
N ALA A 109 -3.45 0.62 -11.75
CA ALA A 109 -2.85 1.90 -11.35
C ALA A 109 -3.61 3.12 -11.89
N LYS A 110 -4.03 3.10 -13.17
CA LYS A 110 -4.81 4.19 -13.75
C LYS A 110 -6.18 4.35 -13.08
N VAL A 111 -6.88 3.25 -12.83
CA VAL A 111 -8.18 3.26 -12.15
C VAL A 111 -8.02 3.79 -10.73
N THR A 112 -7.00 3.34 -10.01
CA THR A 112 -6.70 3.82 -8.65
C THR A 112 -6.45 5.32 -8.63
N ILE A 113 -5.57 5.84 -9.51
CA ILE A 113 -5.31 7.29 -9.60
C ILE A 113 -6.61 8.07 -9.82
N CYS A 114 -7.46 7.60 -10.74
CA CYS A 114 -8.72 8.28 -11.04
C CYS A 114 -9.66 8.30 -9.84
N VAL A 115 -9.86 7.16 -9.17
CA VAL A 115 -10.72 7.06 -7.99
C VAL A 115 -10.18 7.90 -6.83
N GLU A 116 -8.87 7.80 -6.55
CA GLU A 116 -8.24 8.56 -5.46
C GLU A 116 -8.34 10.07 -5.68
N LEU A 117 -8.09 10.55 -6.90
CA LEU A 117 -8.24 11.98 -7.21
C LEU A 117 -9.68 12.44 -7.05
N ILE A 118 -10.66 11.69 -7.56
CA ILE A 118 -12.08 12.05 -7.45
C ILE A 118 -12.49 12.10 -5.97
N VAL A 119 -12.21 11.06 -5.20
CA VAL A 119 -12.60 11.00 -3.78
C VAL A 119 -11.88 12.08 -2.98
N LEU A 120 -10.59 12.30 -3.21
CA LEU A 120 -9.81 13.34 -2.53
C LEU A 120 -10.42 14.73 -2.78
N VAL A 121 -10.74 15.06 -4.04
CA VAL A 121 -11.36 16.34 -4.40
C VAL A 121 -12.75 16.48 -3.78
N VAL A 122 -13.61 15.45 -3.87
CA VAL A 122 -14.95 15.46 -3.29
C VAL A 122 -14.89 15.69 -1.78
N VAL A 123 -14.03 14.97 -1.06
CA VAL A 123 -13.90 15.07 0.40
C VAL A 123 -13.41 16.47 0.81
N ILE A 124 -12.35 16.97 0.16
CA ILE A 124 -11.80 18.30 0.46
C ILE A 124 -12.85 19.38 0.18
N LEU A 125 -13.51 19.35 -0.98
CA LEU A 125 -14.55 20.32 -1.29
C LEU A 125 -15.72 20.25 -0.31
N SER A 126 -16.19 19.05 0.04
CA SER A 126 -17.25 18.86 1.03
C SER A 126 -16.88 19.43 2.41
N SER A 127 -15.61 19.31 2.79
CA SER A 127 -15.11 19.90 4.03
C SER A 127 -15.01 21.43 3.96
N LEU A 128 -14.55 21.98 2.83
CA LEU A 128 -14.40 23.44 2.65
C LEU A 128 -15.76 24.17 2.61
N ILE A 129 -16.80 23.53 2.05
CA ILE A 129 -18.17 24.10 2.01
C ILE A 129 -19.02 23.73 3.23
N GLY A 130 -18.46 23.03 4.22
CA GLY A 130 -19.12 22.72 5.49
C GLY A 130 -20.14 21.58 5.43
N VAL A 131 -20.14 20.73 4.37
CA VAL A 131 -20.99 19.53 4.29
C VAL A 131 -20.52 18.44 5.27
N ILE A 132 -19.22 18.34 5.48
CA ILE A 132 -18.59 17.49 6.49
C ILE A 132 -17.64 18.32 7.35
N GLU A 133 -17.46 17.91 8.59
CA GLU A 133 -16.64 18.62 9.57
C GLU A 133 -15.16 18.65 9.14
N ASN A 134 -14.51 19.83 9.31
CA ASN A 134 -13.06 19.97 9.29
C ASN A 134 -12.54 19.98 10.72
N TYR A 135 -12.25 18.82 11.27
CA TYR A 135 -11.70 18.72 12.62
C TYR A 135 -10.31 19.36 12.68
N GLN A 136 -10.07 20.13 13.74
CA GLN A 136 -8.80 20.77 14.02
C GLN A 136 -8.22 20.22 15.32
N TYR A 137 -6.96 19.82 15.26
CA TYR A 137 -6.23 19.33 16.42
C TYR A 137 -5.17 20.37 16.81
N GLU A 138 -5.32 20.94 18.00
CA GLU A 138 -4.31 21.84 18.57
C GLU A 138 -3.11 21.02 19.03
N THR A 139 -1.97 21.25 18.40
CA THR A 139 -0.69 20.70 18.82
C THR A 139 0.02 21.70 19.73
N MET A 140 1.02 21.26 20.51
CA MET A 140 1.91 22.17 21.25
C MET A 140 2.76 23.06 20.32
N THR A 141 2.62 22.90 19.01
CA THR A 141 3.23 23.77 17.99
C THR A 141 2.26 24.91 17.68
N GLU A 142 2.77 26.07 17.30
CA GLU A 142 2.01 27.31 17.02
C GLU A 142 0.92 27.18 15.93
N ARG A 143 0.81 26.01 15.29
CA ARG A 143 -0.07 25.80 14.15
C ARG A 143 -1.01 24.60 14.35
N PRO A 144 -2.34 24.82 14.34
CA PRO A 144 -3.30 23.74 14.40
C PRO A 144 -3.20 22.84 13.16
N ARG A 145 -3.36 21.53 13.34
CA ARG A 145 -3.47 20.56 12.25
C ARG A 145 -4.92 20.41 11.83
N GLU A 146 -5.21 20.76 10.60
CA GLU A 146 -6.54 20.55 10.01
C GLU A 146 -6.63 19.15 9.40
N PHE A 147 -7.77 18.47 9.58
CA PHE A 147 -7.99 17.13 9.02
C PHE A 147 -8.63 17.18 7.63
N ILE A 148 -9.08 18.37 7.20
CA ILE A 148 -9.70 18.65 5.89
C ILE A 148 -10.74 17.61 5.43
N GLY A 149 -11.66 17.24 6.36
CA GLY A 149 -12.72 16.26 6.14
C GLY A 149 -12.32 14.79 6.31
N PHE A 150 -11.10 14.51 6.76
CA PHE A 150 -10.62 13.16 7.08
C PHE A 150 -10.69 12.88 8.58
N LEU A 151 -10.59 11.62 8.96
CA LEU A 151 -10.53 11.19 10.37
C LEU A 151 -9.12 11.33 10.97
N TYR A 152 -8.12 11.56 10.14
CA TYR A 152 -6.74 11.78 10.56
C TYR A 152 -6.00 12.63 9.55
N ALA A 153 -5.22 13.59 10.02
CA ALA A 153 -4.49 14.55 9.19
C ALA A 153 -3.50 13.90 8.18
N LEU A 154 -3.06 12.66 8.45
CA LEU A 154 -2.12 11.93 7.58
C LEU A 154 -2.78 11.43 6.28
N TYR A 155 -4.07 11.06 6.32
CA TYR A 155 -4.71 10.37 5.20
C TYR A 155 -4.69 11.11 3.87
N PRO A 156 -5.07 12.40 3.76
CA PRO A 156 -5.05 13.10 2.48
C PRO A 156 -3.65 13.15 1.86
N GLN A 157 -2.62 13.30 2.68
CA GLN A 157 -1.25 13.31 2.22
C GLN A 157 -0.77 11.93 1.75
N ALA A 158 -1.24 10.87 2.41
CA ALA A 158 -0.96 9.49 2.03
C ALA A 158 -1.54 9.13 0.65
N TYR A 159 -2.74 9.62 0.32
CA TYR A 159 -3.32 9.48 -1.03
C TYR A 159 -2.45 10.16 -2.09
N VAL A 160 -1.99 11.38 -1.84
CA VAL A 160 -1.11 12.08 -2.80
C VAL A 160 0.20 11.32 -3.00
N ALA A 161 0.76 10.72 -1.95
CA ALA A 161 1.97 9.91 -2.07
C ALA A 161 1.75 8.66 -2.95
N ASN A 162 0.61 7.95 -2.77
CA ASN A 162 0.26 6.82 -3.65
C ASN A 162 0.04 7.26 -5.09
N ILE A 163 -0.72 8.35 -5.30
CA ILE A 163 -0.95 8.94 -6.64
C ILE A 163 0.39 9.29 -7.30
N ALA A 164 1.33 9.94 -6.59
CA ALA A 164 2.64 10.29 -7.11
C ALA A 164 3.44 9.07 -7.57
N GLY A 165 3.47 8.02 -6.75
CA GLY A 165 4.12 6.75 -7.09
C GLY A 165 3.49 6.06 -8.30
N LEU A 166 2.15 5.95 -8.33
CA LEU A 166 1.42 5.37 -9.44
C LEU A 166 1.55 6.20 -10.72
N TRP A 167 1.54 7.52 -10.62
CA TRP A 167 1.75 8.43 -11.75
C TRP A 167 3.14 8.25 -12.34
N PHE A 168 4.17 8.18 -11.50
CA PHE A 168 5.53 7.87 -11.94
C PHE A 168 5.58 6.52 -12.67
N TYR A 169 4.98 5.47 -12.11
CA TYR A 169 4.93 4.15 -12.74
C TYR A 169 4.24 4.16 -14.11
N VAL A 170 3.06 4.81 -14.20
CA VAL A 170 2.25 4.83 -15.43
C VAL A 170 2.90 5.67 -16.54
N LYS A 171 3.50 6.79 -16.20
CA LYS A 171 4.03 7.74 -17.17
C LYS A 171 5.51 7.53 -17.48
N ARG A 172 6.31 7.07 -16.51
CA ARG A 172 7.75 6.85 -16.66
C ARG A 172 8.43 8.07 -17.34
N GLU A 173 9.16 7.85 -18.44
CA GLU A 173 9.83 8.89 -19.23
C GLU A 173 8.86 9.88 -19.90
N LYS A 174 7.58 9.51 -20.05
CA LYS A 174 6.53 10.33 -20.68
C LYS A 174 5.84 11.29 -19.70
N VAL A 175 6.34 11.39 -18.46
CA VAL A 175 5.77 12.29 -17.45
C VAL A 175 5.83 13.74 -17.94
N SER A 176 4.73 14.49 -17.78
CA SER A 176 4.66 15.92 -18.12
C SER A 176 5.21 16.76 -16.95
N LEU A 177 5.97 17.82 -17.24
CA LEU A 177 6.40 18.78 -16.22
C LEU A 177 5.20 19.46 -15.56
N ILE A 178 4.19 19.81 -16.35
CA ILE A 178 2.96 20.42 -15.82
C ILE A 178 2.30 19.48 -14.80
N SER A 179 2.19 18.17 -15.10
CA SER A 179 1.60 17.22 -14.17
C SER A 179 2.40 17.07 -12.88
N LEU A 180 3.73 17.16 -12.95
CA LEU A 180 4.58 17.11 -11.74
C LEU A 180 4.39 18.37 -10.89
N ILE A 181 4.34 19.55 -11.51
CA ILE A 181 4.11 20.82 -10.83
C ILE A 181 2.72 20.81 -10.16
N VAL A 182 1.67 20.40 -10.88
CA VAL A 182 0.30 20.36 -10.33
C VAL A 182 0.21 19.40 -9.14
N LEU A 183 0.81 18.20 -9.24
CA LEU A 183 0.83 17.25 -8.12
C LEU A 183 1.65 17.77 -6.93
N GLU A 184 2.77 18.47 -7.17
CA GLU A 184 3.57 19.03 -6.08
C GLU A 184 2.88 20.23 -5.43
N LEU A 185 2.16 21.06 -6.19
CA LEU A 185 1.35 22.15 -5.63
C LEU A 185 0.20 21.59 -4.76
N LEU A 186 -0.46 20.52 -5.19
CA LEU A 186 -1.47 19.83 -4.39
C LEU A 186 -0.85 19.22 -3.12
N ASN A 187 0.30 18.55 -3.27
CA ASN A 187 1.08 17.98 -2.17
C ASN A 187 1.44 19.04 -1.13
N TYR A 188 1.96 20.18 -1.58
CA TYR A 188 2.34 21.30 -0.73
C TYR A 188 1.11 21.93 -0.04
N TRP A 189 0.02 22.17 -0.78
CA TRP A 189 -1.21 22.75 -0.22
C TRP A 189 -1.77 21.88 0.90
N ILE A 190 -1.90 20.57 0.69
CA ILE A 190 -2.37 19.63 1.72
C ILE A 190 -1.41 19.65 2.92
N TYR A 191 -0.10 19.65 2.69
CA TYR A 191 0.90 19.77 3.76
C TYR A 191 0.71 21.03 4.57
N THR A 192 0.42 22.17 3.91
CA THR A 192 0.17 23.45 4.64
C THR A 192 -1.03 23.35 5.59
N LYS A 193 -1.96 22.49 5.38
CA LYS A 193 -3.14 22.26 6.23
C LYS A 193 -2.90 21.17 7.29
N THR A 194 -2.28 20.09 6.91
CA THR A 194 -2.23 18.86 7.73
C THR A 194 -0.97 18.69 8.57
N ASP A 195 0.10 19.42 8.28
CA ASP A 195 1.47 19.25 8.83
C ASP A 195 1.96 17.79 8.79
N SER A 196 1.61 17.04 7.74
CA SER A 196 1.95 15.63 7.57
C SER A 196 3.31 15.49 6.86
N ARG A 197 4.40 15.80 7.56
CA ARG A 197 5.77 15.96 7.03
C ARG A 197 6.30 14.75 6.29
N LEU A 198 6.09 13.54 6.82
CA LEU A 198 6.70 12.32 6.27
C LEU A 198 6.06 11.93 4.93
N CYS A 199 4.74 11.92 4.83
CA CYS A 199 4.05 11.65 3.56
C CYS A 199 4.27 12.74 2.53
N PHE A 200 4.35 14.03 2.96
CA PHE A 200 4.75 15.14 2.10
C PHE A 200 6.12 14.89 1.48
N LEU A 201 7.12 14.59 2.31
CA LEU A 201 8.48 14.32 1.85
C LEU A 201 8.53 13.11 0.91
N MET A 202 7.79 12.04 1.22
CA MET A 202 7.71 10.86 0.36
C MET A 202 7.14 11.20 -1.02
N ALA A 203 6.03 11.94 -1.08
CA ALA A 203 5.44 12.36 -2.35
C ALA A 203 6.40 13.24 -3.17
N THR A 204 7.04 14.22 -2.53
CA THR A 204 8.05 15.09 -3.16
C THR A 204 9.23 14.26 -3.71
N ILE A 205 9.76 13.30 -2.94
CA ILE A 205 10.84 12.41 -3.41
C ILE A 205 10.39 11.61 -4.64
N LEU A 206 9.17 11.10 -4.65
CA LEU A 206 8.63 10.35 -5.80
C LEU A 206 8.50 11.23 -7.05
N LEU A 207 7.99 12.46 -6.91
CA LEU A 207 7.83 13.40 -8.02
C LEU A 207 9.20 13.89 -8.55
N LEU A 208 10.14 14.19 -7.66
CA LEU A 208 11.52 14.52 -8.05
C LEU A 208 12.21 13.35 -8.75
N SER A 209 12.02 12.12 -8.26
CA SER A 209 12.57 10.93 -8.89
C SER A 209 12.00 10.70 -10.29
N ALA A 210 10.71 10.96 -10.50
CA ALA A 210 10.09 10.92 -11.82
C ALA A 210 10.69 11.97 -12.76
N LEU A 211 10.98 13.19 -12.27
CA LEU A 211 11.66 14.23 -13.02
C LEU A 211 13.08 13.82 -13.39
N LEU A 212 13.86 13.33 -12.44
CA LEU A 212 15.23 12.88 -12.64
C LEU A 212 15.29 11.69 -13.62
N TYR A 213 14.35 10.76 -13.52
CA TYR A 213 14.23 9.63 -14.45
C TYR A 213 13.99 10.11 -15.89
N LYS A 214 13.08 11.09 -16.08
CA LYS A 214 12.82 11.71 -17.38
C LYS A 214 14.06 12.40 -17.96
N ILE A 215 14.80 13.18 -17.15
CA ILE A 215 16.01 13.88 -17.57
C ILE A 215 17.11 12.87 -17.90
N GLY A 216 17.35 11.88 -17.06
CA GLY A 216 18.34 10.82 -17.27
C GLY A 216 18.07 9.98 -18.52
N PHE A 217 16.79 9.71 -18.82
CA PHE A 217 16.38 9.02 -20.04
C PHE A 217 16.71 9.82 -21.31
N ARG A 218 16.57 11.17 -21.27
CA ARG A 218 16.91 12.05 -22.40
C ARG A 218 18.41 12.15 -22.66
N ILE A 219 19.23 12.16 -21.61
CA ILE A 219 20.67 12.41 -21.73
C ILE A 219 21.43 11.21 -22.30
N LYS A 220 20.86 9.98 -22.31
CA LYS A 220 21.44 8.74 -22.88
C LYS A 220 22.92 8.50 -22.55
N LYS A 221 23.51 9.16 -21.55
CA LYS A 221 24.90 9.02 -21.16
C LYS A 221 25.04 7.89 -20.14
N ASN A 222 25.06 6.64 -20.61
CA ASN A 222 25.02 5.46 -19.80
C ASN A 222 26.31 4.65 -19.83
N ARG A 223 27.26 5.01 -19.01
CA ARG A 223 28.32 4.10 -18.58
C ARG A 223 28.45 4.05 -17.05
N TYR A 224 27.33 3.82 -16.34
CA TYR A 224 27.51 3.27 -15.00
C TYR A 224 27.96 1.84 -15.13
N LYS A 225 29.10 1.51 -14.49
CA LYS A 225 29.64 0.15 -14.45
C LYS A 225 28.52 -0.82 -14.07
N SER A 226 28.33 -1.88 -14.86
CA SER A 226 27.30 -2.91 -14.65
C SER A 226 27.27 -3.43 -13.19
N ALA A 227 28.44 -3.54 -12.57
CA ALA A 227 28.60 -3.96 -11.18
C ALA A 227 27.85 -3.05 -10.17
N ILE A 228 27.93 -1.71 -10.30
CA ILE A 228 27.25 -0.79 -9.38
C ILE A 228 25.72 -0.94 -9.49
N LYS A 229 25.19 -1.07 -10.70
CA LYS A 229 23.76 -1.31 -10.92
C LYS A 229 23.30 -2.61 -10.26
N THR A 230 24.11 -3.66 -10.35
CA THR A 230 23.80 -4.95 -9.72
C THR A 230 23.82 -4.84 -8.20
N VAL A 231 24.85 -4.23 -7.61
CA VAL A 231 24.94 -4.05 -6.15
C VAL A 231 23.75 -3.25 -5.60
N VAL A 232 23.42 -2.12 -6.24
CA VAL A 232 22.27 -1.30 -5.85
C VAL A 232 20.97 -2.11 -5.97
N ALA A 233 20.78 -2.84 -7.07
CA ALA A 233 19.58 -3.65 -7.26
C ALA A 233 19.45 -4.76 -6.22
N VAL A 234 20.56 -5.44 -5.87
CA VAL A 234 20.59 -6.45 -4.79
C VAL A 234 20.21 -5.80 -3.46
N GLY A 235 20.73 -4.61 -3.15
CA GLY A 235 20.32 -3.85 -1.98
C GLY A 235 18.80 -3.60 -1.93
N PHE A 236 18.20 -3.22 -3.05
CA PHE A 236 16.74 -3.03 -3.13
C PHE A 236 15.95 -4.34 -2.95
N ILE A 237 16.45 -5.49 -3.47
CA ILE A 237 15.79 -6.79 -3.31
C ILE A 237 15.65 -7.18 -1.84
N PHE A 238 16.68 -6.94 -1.03
CA PHE A 238 16.69 -7.30 0.39
C PHE A 238 16.24 -6.16 1.31
N LEU A 239 15.86 -5.00 0.78
CA LEU A 239 15.58 -3.79 1.57
C LEU A 239 14.47 -3.99 2.60
N TYR A 240 13.39 -4.73 2.25
CA TYR A 240 12.32 -5.05 3.21
C TYR A 240 12.83 -5.90 4.37
N ILE A 241 13.70 -6.86 4.11
CA ILE A 241 14.29 -7.70 5.15
C ILE A 241 15.23 -6.87 6.03
N ILE A 242 16.06 -6.02 5.43
CA ILE A 242 16.95 -5.11 6.15
C ILE A 242 16.14 -4.15 7.05
N CYS A 243 15.11 -3.52 6.50
CA CYS A 243 14.22 -2.63 7.25
C CYS A 243 13.50 -3.38 8.37
N TYR A 244 13.04 -4.61 8.13
CA TYR A 244 12.39 -5.46 9.12
C TYR A 244 13.32 -5.77 10.30
N ILE A 245 14.50 -6.31 10.01
CA ILE A 245 15.47 -6.67 11.05
C ILE A 245 15.91 -5.41 11.82
N GLY A 246 16.23 -4.33 11.10
CA GLY A 246 16.62 -3.07 11.71
C GLY A 246 15.53 -2.47 12.60
N SER A 247 14.27 -2.49 12.14
CA SER A 247 13.12 -2.01 12.92
C SER A 247 12.93 -2.81 14.20
N LEU A 248 12.91 -4.15 14.11
CA LEU A 248 12.75 -4.99 15.30
C LEU A 248 13.90 -4.78 16.27
N TRP A 249 15.15 -4.77 15.77
CA TRP A 249 16.31 -4.60 16.61
C TRP A 249 16.28 -3.28 17.38
N VAL A 250 15.94 -2.16 16.73
CA VAL A 250 15.90 -0.83 17.36
C VAL A 250 14.78 -0.75 18.41
N HIS A 251 13.58 -1.29 18.13
CA HIS A 251 12.48 -1.24 19.09
C HIS A 251 12.70 -2.19 20.29
N ILE A 252 13.26 -3.38 20.06
CA ILE A 252 13.57 -4.33 21.14
C ILE A 252 14.63 -3.77 22.09
N ASN A 253 15.68 -3.16 21.55
CA ASN A 253 16.82 -2.69 22.30
C ASN A 253 16.79 -1.19 22.62
N TYR A 254 15.63 -0.52 22.43
CA TYR A 254 15.54 0.91 22.71
C TYR A 254 15.86 1.25 24.17
N ASN A 255 16.83 2.14 24.34
CA ASN A 255 17.23 2.64 25.64
C ASN A 255 17.40 4.18 25.58
N PRO A 256 16.58 4.94 26.33
CA PRO A 256 16.67 6.42 26.32
C PRO A 256 18.00 6.97 26.85
N GLY A 257 18.76 6.18 27.64
CA GLY A 257 20.10 6.52 28.10
C GLY A 257 21.17 6.53 27.00
N ILE A 258 20.89 5.91 25.84
CA ILE A 258 21.82 5.88 24.71
C ILE A 258 21.57 7.14 23.85
N ALA A 259 22.57 8.03 23.76
CA ALA A 259 22.45 9.35 23.16
C ALA A 259 21.90 9.33 21.71
N TRP A 260 22.37 8.41 20.83
CA TRP A 260 21.89 8.35 19.45
C TRP A 260 20.44 7.83 19.38
N MET A 261 20.03 6.88 20.20
CA MET A 261 18.64 6.37 20.25
C MET A 261 17.68 7.48 20.73
N SER A 262 18.07 8.22 21.79
CA SER A 262 17.30 9.37 22.28
C SER A 262 17.16 10.46 21.22
N ARG A 263 18.24 10.77 20.47
CA ARG A 263 18.20 11.75 19.38
C ARG A 263 17.26 11.32 18.26
N ILE A 264 17.36 10.08 17.78
CA ILE A 264 16.47 9.55 16.73
C ILE A 264 15.02 9.53 17.23
N ASN A 265 14.77 9.13 18.48
CA ASN A 265 13.43 9.11 19.05
C ASN A 265 12.78 10.51 19.06
N LYS A 266 13.55 11.56 19.37
CA LYS A 266 13.07 12.96 19.29
C LYS A 266 12.72 13.36 17.86
N ILE A 267 13.57 13.03 16.88
CA ILE A 267 13.31 13.30 15.45
C ILE A 267 12.05 12.59 14.97
N LEU A 268 11.83 11.33 15.40
CA LEU A 268 10.68 10.51 15.05
C LEU A 268 9.47 10.72 15.99
N VAL A 269 9.43 11.82 16.75
CA VAL A 269 8.29 12.19 17.62
C VAL A 269 7.87 11.03 18.53
N ASN A 270 8.84 10.48 19.27
CA ASN A 270 8.69 9.39 20.25
C ASN A 270 8.21 8.01 19.69
N ARG A 271 8.28 7.79 18.37
CA ARG A 271 7.86 6.51 17.77
C ARG A 271 8.69 5.32 18.25
N LEU A 272 9.99 5.49 18.50
CA LEU A 272 10.82 4.41 19.05
C LEU A 272 10.40 4.04 20.46
N TYR A 273 10.11 5.02 21.31
CA TYR A 273 9.63 4.81 22.66
C TYR A 273 8.27 4.06 22.67
N HIS A 274 7.31 4.51 21.86
CA HIS A 274 6.00 3.86 21.79
C HIS A 274 6.08 2.43 21.21
N GLY A 275 6.92 2.21 20.21
CA GLY A 275 7.17 0.86 19.68
C GLY A 275 7.82 -0.05 20.71
N HIS A 276 8.81 0.43 21.48
CA HIS A 276 9.43 -0.31 22.59
C HIS A 276 8.41 -0.61 23.69
N LYS A 277 7.63 0.38 24.12
CA LYS A 277 6.57 0.20 25.13
C LYS A 277 5.57 -0.86 24.70
N SER A 278 5.15 -0.84 23.43
CA SER A 278 4.27 -1.86 22.86
C SER A 278 4.94 -3.25 22.85
N TYR A 279 6.24 -3.32 22.50
CA TYR A 279 6.99 -4.57 22.54
C TYR A 279 7.09 -5.15 23.94
N VAL A 280 7.40 -4.33 24.94
CA VAL A 280 7.47 -4.78 26.35
C VAL A 280 6.11 -5.27 26.84
N GLN A 281 5.02 -4.60 26.45
CA GLN A 281 3.66 -4.93 26.90
C GLN A 281 3.10 -6.18 26.20
N TYR A 282 3.32 -6.34 24.89
CA TYR A 282 2.66 -7.36 24.07
C TYR A 282 3.60 -8.42 23.49
N GLY A 283 4.89 -8.15 23.43
CA GLY A 283 5.88 -9.03 22.78
C GLY A 283 5.62 -9.23 21.29
N ILE A 284 6.08 -10.36 20.76
CA ILE A 284 5.84 -10.83 19.40
C ILE A 284 5.20 -12.22 19.46
N SER A 285 4.10 -12.42 18.74
CA SER A 285 3.39 -13.69 18.67
C SER A 285 3.68 -14.41 17.35
N ALA A 286 3.78 -15.75 17.36
CA ALA A 286 3.95 -16.53 16.14
C ALA A 286 2.74 -16.41 15.19
N LEU A 287 1.51 -16.38 15.73
CA LEU A 287 0.25 -16.41 14.97
C LEU A 287 -0.57 -15.12 15.11
N GLY A 288 0.01 -14.06 15.66
CA GLY A 288 -0.68 -12.81 15.95
C GLY A 288 -1.46 -12.84 17.28
N GLN A 289 -1.86 -11.66 17.71
CA GLN A 289 -2.57 -11.46 18.97
C GLN A 289 -3.44 -10.19 18.93
N PHE A 290 -4.37 -10.08 19.88
CA PHE A 290 -5.19 -8.88 20.05
C PHE A 290 -4.36 -7.75 20.69
N ILE A 291 -4.33 -6.63 20.00
CA ILE A 291 -3.70 -5.43 20.50
C ILE A 291 -4.66 -4.27 20.28
N GLN A 292 -4.96 -3.58 21.37
CA GLN A 292 -5.74 -2.35 21.30
C GLN A 292 -4.78 -1.16 21.39
N TRP A 293 -4.48 -0.59 20.25
CA TRP A 293 -3.71 0.66 20.18
C TRP A 293 -4.64 1.87 20.22
N VAL A 294 -4.17 2.93 20.89
CA VAL A 294 -4.86 4.23 20.97
C VAL A 294 -3.99 5.28 20.30
N GLY A 295 -4.45 5.80 19.17
CA GLY A 295 -3.77 6.83 18.37
C GLY A 295 -4.46 8.21 18.47
N HIS A 296 -3.91 9.21 17.80
CA HIS A 296 -4.44 10.59 17.77
C HIS A 296 -5.54 10.83 16.72
N GLY A 297 -5.88 9.86 15.88
CA GLY A 297 -6.96 9.98 14.91
C GLY A 297 -8.35 9.94 15.56
N LEU A 298 -9.34 10.42 14.83
CA LEU A 298 -10.75 10.24 15.20
C LEU A 298 -11.16 8.78 14.96
N ARG A 299 -12.08 8.28 15.79
CA ARG A 299 -12.77 7.02 15.54
C ARG A 299 -13.70 7.14 14.32
N ALA A 300 -14.15 6.02 13.78
CA ALA A 300 -15.15 6.01 12.70
C ALA A 300 -16.47 6.73 13.09
N THR A 301 -16.72 6.96 14.38
CA THR A 301 -17.84 7.75 14.91
C THR A 301 -17.58 9.26 14.90
N GLY A 302 -16.40 9.73 14.49
CA GLY A 302 -16.01 11.13 14.56
C GLY A 302 -15.48 11.59 15.94
N GLU A 303 -15.46 10.71 16.92
CA GLU A 303 -15.03 11.04 18.28
C GLU A 303 -13.52 10.90 18.45
N VAL A 304 -12.94 11.68 19.34
CA VAL A 304 -11.54 11.55 19.75
C VAL A 304 -11.33 10.25 20.52
N SER A 305 -10.25 9.55 20.24
CA SER A 305 -9.90 8.36 21.01
C SER A 305 -9.55 8.71 22.45
N THR A 306 -10.22 8.07 23.41
CA THR A 306 -9.97 8.23 24.86
C THR A 306 -9.04 7.13 25.34
N GLY A 307 -8.09 7.47 26.19
CA GLY A 307 -7.13 6.56 26.81
C GLY A 307 -5.68 7.00 26.61
N ASP A 308 -4.76 6.33 27.30
CA ASP A 308 -3.33 6.61 27.18
C ASP A 308 -2.84 6.30 25.79
N TYR A 309 -2.15 7.26 25.19
CA TYR A 309 -1.58 7.10 23.87
C TYR A 309 -0.55 5.95 23.85
N LEU A 310 -0.84 4.96 23.03
CA LEU A 310 0.07 3.88 22.68
C LEU A 310 -0.24 3.43 21.26
N TYR A 311 0.55 3.86 20.30
CA TYR A 311 0.41 3.48 18.91
C TYR A 311 1.76 3.14 18.30
N VAL A 312 1.78 2.14 17.41
CA VAL A 312 3.00 1.67 16.74
C VAL A 312 2.96 2.10 15.27
N ASP A 313 3.58 3.23 14.97
CA ASP A 313 3.75 3.73 13.60
C ASP A 313 4.92 3.03 12.86
N ASN A 314 5.03 1.74 12.98
CA ASN A 314 6.06 0.94 12.31
C ASN A 314 5.42 -0.36 11.84
N LEU A 315 5.24 -0.52 10.53
CA LEU A 315 4.58 -1.67 9.95
C LEU A 315 5.24 -3.00 10.34
N TYR A 316 6.56 -3.04 10.41
CA TYR A 316 7.31 -4.26 10.67
C TYR A 316 7.08 -4.81 12.08
N LEU A 317 7.12 -3.93 13.09
CA LEU A 317 6.79 -4.31 14.45
C LEU A 317 5.29 -4.58 14.59
N GLN A 318 4.45 -3.69 14.02
CA GLN A 318 2.99 -3.82 14.07
C GLN A 318 2.51 -5.15 13.46
N SER A 319 3.02 -5.52 12.29
CA SER A 319 2.64 -6.77 11.63
C SER A 319 3.09 -8.00 12.42
N SER A 320 4.29 -7.98 13.00
CA SER A 320 4.82 -9.07 13.82
C SER A 320 4.03 -9.27 15.12
N GLN A 321 3.52 -8.18 15.70
CA GLN A 321 2.68 -8.22 16.88
C GLN A 321 1.25 -8.65 16.54
N LYS A 322 0.59 -7.95 15.61
CA LYS A 322 -0.84 -8.07 15.31
C LYS A 322 -1.18 -9.30 14.46
N TYR A 323 -0.43 -9.52 13.39
CA TYR A 323 -0.69 -10.62 12.45
C TYR A 323 0.19 -11.84 12.68
N GLY A 324 1.25 -11.68 13.45
CA GLY A 324 2.18 -12.72 13.83
C GLY A 324 3.39 -12.86 12.91
N LEU A 325 4.43 -13.45 13.50
CA LEU A 325 5.72 -13.63 12.86
C LEU A 325 5.61 -14.49 11.59
N LEU A 326 4.80 -15.55 11.62
CA LEU A 326 4.65 -16.47 10.49
C LEU A 326 4.11 -15.75 9.24
N LEU A 327 3.00 -14.98 9.39
CA LEU A 327 2.44 -14.23 8.26
C LEU A 327 3.38 -13.13 7.79
N THR A 328 4.05 -12.44 8.72
CA THR A 328 5.01 -11.38 8.37
C THR A 328 6.18 -11.94 7.55
N ILE A 329 6.73 -13.10 7.91
CA ILE A 329 7.80 -13.77 7.14
C ILE A 329 7.29 -14.17 5.75
N LEU A 330 6.09 -14.73 5.64
CA LEU A 330 5.50 -15.10 4.34
C LEU A 330 5.34 -13.88 3.43
N VAL A 331 4.89 -12.74 3.97
CA VAL A 331 4.78 -11.47 3.22
C VAL A 331 6.16 -10.97 2.79
N LEU A 332 7.16 -11.01 3.67
CA LEU A 332 8.54 -10.62 3.34
C LEU A 332 9.12 -11.47 2.22
N ILE A 333 8.90 -12.79 2.26
CA ILE A 333 9.32 -13.70 1.17
C ILE A 333 8.60 -13.32 -0.13
N ALA A 334 7.28 -13.13 -0.11
CA ALA A 334 6.50 -12.78 -1.29
C ALA A 334 6.97 -11.46 -1.93
N VAL A 335 7.24 -10.44 -1.12
CA VAL A 335 7.77 -9.15 -1.59
C VAL A 335 9.19 -9.31 -2.13
N THR A 336 10.07 -10.06 -1.45
CA THR A 336 11.45 -10.30 -1.92
C THR A 336 11.46 -11.02 -3.28
N VAL A 337 10.62 -12.04 -3.46
CA VAL A 337 10.44 -12.74 -4.75
C VAL A 337 9.96 -11.76 -5.82
N THR A 338 9.04 -10.86 -5.47
CA THR A 338 8.52 -9.83 -6.39
C THR A 338 9.64 -8.86 -6.80
N LEU A 339 10.45 -8.39 -5.87
CA LEU A 339 11.59 -7.50 -6.16
C LEU A 339 12.64 -8.18 -7.03
N TYR A 340 12.95 -9.45 -6.76
CA TYR A 340 13.82 -10.27 -7.61
C TYR A 340 13.23 -10.39 -9.03
N HIS A 341 11.91 -10.60 -9.16
CA HIS A 341 11.26 -10.63 -10.46
C HIS A 341 11.36 -9.26 -11.17
N CYS A 342 11.08 -8.14 -10.50
CA CYS A 342 11.26 -6.80 -11.07
C CYS A 342 12.69 -6.57 -11.57
N TYR A 343 13.70 -7.03 -10.82
CA TYR A 343 15.09 -6.97 -11.23
C TYR A 343 15.37 -7.79 -12.50
N THR A 344 14.90 -9.04 -12.57
CA THR A 344 15.08 -9.91 -13.75
C THR A 344 14.36 -9.36 -14.99
N GLN A 345 13.24 -8.66 -14.82
CA GLN A 345 12.53 -7.96 -15.90
C GLN A 345 13.12 -6.58 -16.22
N LYS A 346 14.17 -6.15 -15.50
CA LYS A 346 14.82 -4.83 -15.63
C LYS A 346 13.84 -3.66 -15.37
N ASP A 347 12.78 -3.89 -14.59
CA ASP A 347 11.85 -2.86 -14.17
C ASP A 347 12.37 -2.12 -12.93
N TYR A 348 13.37 -1.28 -13.13
CA TYR A 348 14.02 -0.52 -12.07
C TYR A 348 13.10 0.54 -11.47
N VAL A 349 12.07 0.98 -12.19
CA VAL A 349 11.07 1.93 -11.65
C VAL A 349 10.26 1.24 -10.56
N LEU A 350 9.72 0.05 -10.83
CA LEU A 350 9.02 -0.72 -9.79
C LEU A 350 9.94 -1.06 -8.61
N LEU A 351 11.17 -1.47 -8.89
CA LEU A 351 12.15 -1.77 -7.85
C LEU A 351 12.38 -0.58 -6.91
N PHE A 352 12.53 0.62 -7.48
CA PHE A 352 12.67 1.87 -6.73
C PHE A 352 11.41 2.20 -5.92
N LEU A 353 10.22 2.10 -6.53
CA LEU A 353 8.95 2.41 -5.88
C LEU A 353 8.68 1.48 -4.68
N PHE A 354 8.94 0.18 -4.83
CA PHE A 354 8.89 -0.74 -3.70
C PHE A 354 9.91 -0.38 -2.61
N GLY A 355 11.11 0.05 -3.00
CA GLY A 355 12.13 0.48 -2.05
C GLY A 355 11.71 1.71 -1.24
N THR A 356 11.06 2.69 -1.86
CA THR A 356 10.53 3.86 -1.13
C THR A 356 9.44 3.45 -0.13
N VAL A 357 8.56 2.51 -0.51
CA VAL A 357 7.54 1.94 0.38
C VAL A 357 8.19 1.17 1.54
N ALA A 358 9.25 0.39 1.28
CA ALA A 358 9.97 -0.34 2.33
C ALA A 358 10.54 0.58 3.41
N VAL A 359 11.18 1.68 3.00
CA VAL A 359 11.74 2.67 3.93
C VAL A 359 10.63 3.40 4.68
N HIS A 360 9.55 3.77 3.99
CA HIS A 360 8.42 4.45 4.61
C HIS A 360 7.72 3.56 5.65
N ALA A 361 7.63 2.26 5.42
CA ALA A 361 7.07 1.29 6.36
C ALA A 361 7.80 1.19 7.72
N VAL A 362 9.02 1.73 7.83
CA VAL A 362 9.74 1.87 9.12
C VAL A 362 9.06 2.88 10.04
N ILE A 363 8.34 3.84 9.48
CA ILE A 363 7.75 4.98 10.21
C ILE A 363 6.25 5.16 9.95
N ASP A 364 5.62 4.21 9.25
CA ASP A 364 4.19 4.24 8.90
C ASP A 364 3.62 2.83 8.78
N ASP A 365 2.36 2.64 9.15
CA ASP A 365 1.65 1.35 9.14
C ASP A 365 0.61 1.20 8.03
N LEU A 366 0.36 2.25 7.24
CA LEU A 366 -0.67 2.29 6.19
C LEU A 366 -0.37 1.40 4.98
N VAL A 367 0.84 0.86 4.87
CA VAL A 367 1.37 0.13 3.69
C VAL A 367 0.57 -1.11 3.32
N LEU A 368 -0.24 -1.67 4.22
CA LEU A 368 -1.12 -2.82 3.94
C LEU A 368 -2.46 -2.43 3.30
N HIS A 369 -2.77 -1.15 3.21
CA HIS A 369 -4.00 -0.68 2.58
C HIS A 369 -3.81 -0.43 1.09
N LEU A 370 -4.74 -0.93 0.24
CA LEU A 370 -4.66 -0.77 -1.22
C LEU A 370 -4.76 0.68 -1.69
N TRP A 371 -5.43 1.54 -0.93
CA TRP A 371 -5.54 2.96 -1.20
C TRP A 371 -4.27 3.74 -0.83
N TYR A 372 -3.32 3.14 -0.13
CA TYR A 372 -2.02 3.72 0.18
C TYR A 372 -0.89 3.02 -0.59
N ASN A 373 -1.00 1.73 -0.82
CA ASN A 373 0.00 0.92 -1.49
C ASN A 373 -0.64 -0.01 -2.52
N THR A 374 -1.01 0.56 -3.65
CA THR A 374 -1.56 -0.20 -4.78
C THR A 374 -0.55 -1.18 -5.38
N PHE A 375 0.76 -1.00 -5.12
CA PHE A 375 1.82 -1.91 -5.60
C PHE A 375 1.69 -3.33 -5.04
N LEU A 376 0.91 -3.56 -3.99
CA LEU A 376 0.58 -4.90 -3.50
C LEU A 376 -0.05 -5.80 -4.58
N PHE A 377 -0.72 -5.25 -5.59
CA PHE A 377 -1.20 -6.02 -6.73
C PHE A 377 -0.07 -6.66 -7.53
N VAL A 378 1.10 -6.01 -7.64
CA VAL A 378 2.26 -6.58 -8.32
C VAL A 378 2.76 -7.83 -7.57
N VAL A 379 2.70 -7.81 -6.23
CA VAL A 379 3.03 -9.00 -5.42
C VAL A 379 2.08 -10.15 -5.78
N GLY A 380 0.76 -9.90 -5.84
CA GLY A 380 -0.21 -10.90 -6.26
C GLY A 380 0.04 -11.42 -7.67
N GLN A 381 0.39 -10.55 -8.61
CA GLN A 381 0.72 -10.94 -9.98
C GLN A 381 1.94 -11.85 -10.07
N VAL A 382 2.98 -11.58 -9.29
CA VAL A 382 4.21 -12.39 -9.31
C VAL A 382 4.02 -13.72 -8.59
N VAL A 383 3.39 -13.70 -7.42
CA VAL A 383 3.26 -14.87 -6.56
C VAL A 383 2.21 -15.86 -7.08
N PHE A 384 1.06 -15.36 -7.57
CA PHE A 384 -0.07 -16.20 -7.95
C PHE A 384 -0.21 -16.45 -9.46
N THR A 385 0.53 -15.73 -10.30
CA THR A 385 0.54 -16.03 -11.73
C THR A 385 1.68 -16.98 -12.02
N ASN A 386 1.38 -18.16 -12.55
CA ASN A 386 2.38 -19.11 -13.03
C ASN A 386 3.10 -18.59 -14.29
N VAL A 387 3.69 -17.40 -14.21
CA VAL A 387 4.48 -16.77 -15.29
C VAL A 387 5.62 -17.69 -15.72
N TRP A 388 6.14 -18.51 -14.82
CA TRP A 388 7.17 -19.52 -15.09
C TRP A 388 6.70 -20.63 -16.05
N LEU A 389 5.46 -21.09 -15.92
CA LEU A 389 4.90 -22.16 -16.76
C LEU A 389 4.46 -21.67 -18.15
N LEU A 390 3.99 -20.42 -18.25
CA LEU A 390 3.56 -19.84 -19.53
C LEU A 390 4.74 -19.49 -20.44
N ARG A 391 5.90 -19.09 -19.91
CA ARG A 391 7.12 -18.88 -20.70
C ARG A 391 7.67 -20.19 -21.28
N LYS A 392 7.65 -21.28 -20.52
CA LYS A 392 8.11 -22.59 -20.99
C LYS A 392 7.25 -23.12 -22.16
N LYS A 393 5.93 -22.84 -22.16
CA LYS A 393 5.05 -23.17 -23.28
C LYS A 393 5.28 -22.31 -24.52
N ARG A 394 5.58 -21.01 -24.38
CA ARG A 394 5.88 -20.13 -25.53
C ARG A 394 7.24 -20.45 -26.17
N SER A 395 8.28 -20.74 -25.41
CA SER A 395 9.58 -21.14 -25.95
C SER A 395 9.51 -22.48 -26.69
N VAL A 396 8.70 -23.44 -26.23
CA VAL A 396 8.50 -24.73 -26.87
C VAL A 396 7.65 -24.61 -28.17
N CYS A 397 6.68 -23.70 -28.22
CA CYS A 397 5.93 -23.43 -29.45
C CYS A 397 6.77 -22.70 -30.51
N CYS A 398 7.64 -21.75 -30.12
CA CYS A 398 8.54 -21.08 -31.06
C CYS A 398 9.65 -22.01 -31.62
N GLN A 399 10.10 -23.01 -30.86
CA GLN A 399 11.06 -23.99 -31.36
C GLN A 399 10.46 -25.05 -32.30
N LYS A 400 9.15 -25.33 -32.21
CA LYS A 400 8.47 -26.25 -33.14
C LYS A 400 8.00 -25.61 -34.45
N GLY A 401 8.08 -24.30 -34.60
CA GLY A 401 7.71 -23.59 -35.82
C GLY A 401 8.87 -23.35 -36.82
N TYR A 402 10.08 -23.87 -36.55
CA TYR A 402 11.26 -23.75 -37.42
C TYR A 402 11.74 -25.09 -38.03
N ILE A 403 10.94 -26.13 -37.92
CA ILE A 403 11.19 -27.41 -38.61
C ILE A 403 9.88 -27.79 -39.29
N GLY A 404 9.70 -27.27 -40.49
CA GLY A 404 8.61 -27.58 -41.40
C GLY A 404 8.77 -26.77 -42.66
#